data_2677defbc4d8a923bb8c47afbfe368b0
#
_entry.id   2677defbc4d8a923bb8c47afbfe368b0
#
_cell.length_a   1.000
_cell.length_b   1.000
_cell.length_c   1.000
_cell.angle_alpha   90.00
_cell.angle_beta   90.00
_cell.angle_gamma   90.00
#
_symmetry.space_group_name_H-M   'P 1'
#
loop_
_entity.id
_entity.type
_entity.pdbx_description
1 polymer ?
#
loop_
_entity_poly.entity_id
_entity_poly.type
_entity_poly.pdbx_seq_one_letter_code
_entity_poly.pdbx_strand_id
1 'polypeptide(L)'
;MFFKSLLRYKWYALSSLLMTSLMIASSLLLPWFLKHILDALQEQNSQTIYSMGGWLIGIGFVGLAAGGINVTLAAYIAQAVSSDLREETFRKIQTFSYANIEEFNAGNLVVRMTNDINQIQNVTMMLFQILLRLPILFIGSVILAIVTMPSLWWIIFLLIVLIAGLTAVMMGMMGPRFKKFQTLLDKINAIAKENLRGVRVVKSFVREEDQFHKFSQVSDELLSENLYIGYAFSIIEPMMMLVGYSSVYLAIWTLSGMIQAEPGLVSSIASFIGYLSQIIFTIIMVGFLGNGVTRGIISIRRIKEVLATEPAMAFPDSPDEELEGSLSFEHVTFSYPNDDEPMLKDISFEVEPGQMIGVVGATGAGKSTLAQLIPRLFDPQEGSVKIGGRDLRELSQGTLRKNVSIVLQRAILFSGTIADNLRQGKLNASLPEMERAARIAQASEFISRMEESFDSAVEERGSNFSGGQKQRMSIARGVVNNPNILILDDSTSALDAKSEKLVQEALNKELQGTTTIIIAQKISSVVHADKILVLDQGRLIGQGTHAELVATNDVYREIYETQKGKED
;
A
#
# COMPACT_ATOMS: atom_id res chain seq x y z
N MET A 1 -4.48 -17.50 -2.95
CA MET A 1 -3.34 -16.67 -2.67
C MET A 1 -2.71 -17.02 -1.31
N PHE A 2 -3.15 -16.49 -0.17
CA PHE A 2 -2.56 -16.73 1.16
C PHE A 2 -2.30 -18.22 1.47
N PHE A 3 -3.30 -19.09 1.32
CA PHE A 3 -3.11 -20.53 1.50
C PHE A 3 -2.13 -21.16 0.51
N LYS A 4 -2.03 -20.64 -0.73
CA LYS A 4 -1.08 -21.14 -1.73
C LYS A 4 0.36 -20.80 -1.32
N SER A 5 0.61 -19.60 -0.81
CA SER A 5 1.91 -19.21 -0.25
C SER A 5 2.25 -20.03 0.99
N LEU A 6 1.28 -20.26 1.88
CA LEU A 6 1.47 -21.09 3.06
C LEU A 6 1.84 -22.55 2.71
N LEU A 7 1.23 -23.12 1.66
CA LEU A 7 1.53 -24.49 1.21
C LEU A 7 2.97 -24.67 0.70
N ARG A 8 3.66 -23.62 0.29
CA ARG A 8 5.11 -23.69 -0.03
C ARG A 8 5.92 -24.06 1.19
N TYR A 9 5.48 -23.66 2.39
CA TYR A 9 6.15 -23.87 3.68
C TYR A 9 5.49 -25.00 4.50
N LYS A 10 4.83 -25.97 3.84
CA LYS A 10 4.03 -27.03 4.48
C LYS A 10 4.81 -27.82 5.53
N TRP A 11 6.11 -28.09 5.34
CA TRP A 11 6.92 -28.83 6.29
C TRP A 11 7.21 -28.02 7.56
N TYR A 12 7.49 -26.73 7.43
CA TYR A 12 7.63 -25.84 8.57
C TYR A 12 6.30 -25.66 9.31
N ALA A 13 5.19 -25.55 8.59
CA ALA A 13 3.86 -25.49 9.18
C ALA A 13 3.51 -26.77 9.95
N LEU A 14 3.83 -27.95 9.38
CA LEU A 14 3.62 -29.24 10.05
C LEU A 14 4.51 -29.36 11.31
N SER A 15 5.77 -28.95 11.23
CA SER A 15 6.68 -28.92 12.38
C SER A 15 6.18 -27.98 13.47
N SER A 16 5.68 -26.79 13.10
CA SER A 16 5.06 -25.85 14.06
C SER A 16 3.82 -26.43 14.72
N LEU A 17 2.95 -27.13 13.96
CA LEU A 17 1.78 -27.84 14.52
C LEU A 17 2.21 -28.95 15.51
N LEU A 18 3.24 -29.69 15.18
CA LEU A 18 3.79 -30.72 16.07
C LEU A 18 4.30 -30.10 17.38
N MET A 19 5.09 -29.02 17.29
CA MET A 19 5.60 -28.29 18.46
C MET A 19 4.44 -27.70 19.29
N THR A 20 3.45 -27.13 18.63
CA THR A 20 2.22 -26.63 19.32
C THR A 20 1.50 -27.77 20.06
N SER A 21 1.34 -28.93 19.42
CA SER A 21 0.71 -30.10 20.03
C SER A 21 1.49 -30.59 21.24
N LEU A 22 2.82 -30.64 21.15
CA LEU A 22 3.70 -31.02 22.24
C LEU A 22 3.61 -30.04 23.42
N MET A 23 3.60 -28.74 23.13
CA MET A 23 3.42 -27.69 24.13
C MET A 23 2.05 -27.76 24.82
N ILE A 24 0.98 -28.05 24.07
CA ILE A 24 -0.37 -28.25 24.62
C ILE A 24 -0.40 -29.49 25.51
N ALA A 25 0.14 -30.61 25.04
CA ALA A 25 0.23 -31.84 25.81
C ALA A 25 0.98 -31.62 27.13
N SER A 26 2.14 -30.93 27.09
CA SER A 26 2.88 -30.52 28.28
C SER A 26 2.00 -29.70 29.23
N SER A 27 1.27 -28.71 28.75
CA SER A 27 0.41 -27.87 29.57
C SER A 27 -0.76 -28.65 30.20
N LEU A 28 -1.38 -29.57 29.46
CA LEU A 28 -2.49 -30.41 29.94
C LEU A 28 -2.08 -31.48 30.92
N LEU A 29 -0.83 -31.97 30.82
CA LEU A 29 -0.29 -32.99 31.74
C LEU A 29 0.13 -32.42 33.11
N LEU A 30 0.41 -31.09 33.20
CA LEU A 30 0.85 -30.48 34.47
C LEU A 30 -0.15 -30.72 35.62
N PRO A 31 -1.47 -30.48 35.51
CA PRO A 31 -2.42 -30.75 36.58
C PRO A 31 -2.53 -32.25 36.89
N TRP A 32 -2.35 -33.12 35.88
CA TRP A 32 -2.39 -34.56 36.05
C TRP A 32 -1.20 -35.06 36.91
N PHE A 33 0.02 -34.59 36.62
CA PHE A 33 1.18 -34.91 37.44
C PHE A 33 1.04 -34.37 38.88
N LEU A 34 0.51 -33.17 39.04
CA LEU A 34 0.26 -32.58 40.35
C LEU A 34 -0.68 -33.47 41.20
N LYS A 35 -1.76 -33.99 40.55
CA LYS A 35 -2.64 -34.94 41.23
C LYS A 35 -1.87 -36.14 41.78
N HIS A 36 -1.07 -36.81 40.94
CA HIS A 36 -0.34 -38.00 41.34
C HIS A 36 0.72 -37.75 42.43
N ILE A 37 1.32 -36.55 42.41
CA ILE A 37 2.25 -36.12 43.46
C ILE A 37 1.48 -35.94 44.79
N LEU A 38 0.30 -35.36 44.77
CA LEU A 38 -0.52 -35.15 45.94
C LEU A 38 -1.07 -36.49 46.50
N ASP A 39 -1.47 -37.43 45.62
CA ASP A 39 -1.88 -38.77 45.99
C ASP A 39 -0.71 -39.50 46.69
N ALA A 40 0.49 -39.49 46.10
CA ALA A 40 1.68 -40.10 46.68
C ALA A 40 2.13 -39.44 48.00
N LEU A 41 1.87 -38.13 48.17
CA LEU A 41 2.12 -37.44 49.44
C LEU A 41 1.21 -37.94 50.54
N GLN A 42 -0.09 -38.18 50.24
CA GLN A 42 -1.04 -38.76 51.20
C GLN A 42 -0.67 -40.21 51.57
N GLU A 43 -0.18 -40.97 50.60
CA GLU A 43 0.28 -42.35 50.81
C GLU A 43 1.68 -42.44 51.45
N GLN A 44 2.35 -41.32 51.70
CA GLN A 44 3.72 -41.21 52.18
C GLN A 44 4.76 -41.96 51.30
N ASN A 45 4.47 -42.09 50.01
CA ASN A 45 5.32 -42.78 49.06
C ASN A 45 6.35 -41.85 48.44
N SER A 46 7.52 -41.69 49.10
CA SER A 46 8.59 -40.79 48.67
C SER A 46 9.15 -41.14 47.30
N GLN A 47 9.20 -42.41 46.89
CA GLN A 47 9.73 -42.82 45.61
C GLN A 47 8.85 -42.31 44.45
N THR A 48 7.54 -42.40 44.58
CA THR A 48 6.56 -41.87 43.60
C THR A 48 6.62 -40.35 43.53
N ILE A 49 6.76 -39.66 44.68
CA ILE A 49 6.92 -38.21 44.72
C ILE A 49 8.14 -37.76 43.90
N TYR A 50 9.33 -38.37 44.14
CA TYR A 50 10.53 -38.00 43.37
C TYR A 50 10.42 -38.33 41.88
N SER A 51 9.86 -39.47 41.51
CA SER A 51 9.70 -39.87 40.12
C SER A 51 8.71 -38.95 39.38
N MET A 52 7.54 -38.68 39.95
CA MET A 52 6.54 -37.82 39.36
C MET A 52 6.96 -36.35 39.34
N GLY A 53 7.70 -35.88 40.37
CA GLY A 53 8.33 -34.57 40.39
C GLY A 53 9.38 -34.42 39.29
N GLY A 54 10.20 -35.45 39.07
CA GLY A 54 11.16 -35.48 37.96
C GLY A 54 10.50 -35.42 36.59
N TRP A 55 9.39 -36.18 36.40
CA TRP A 55 8.60 -36.11 35.16
C TRP A 55 7.92 -34.76 34.97
N LEU A 56 7.38 -34.13 36.04
CA LEU A 56 6.80 -32.80 35.99
C LEU A 56 7.80 -31.77 35.48
N ILE A 57 9.03 -31.78 36.03
CA ILE A 57 10.11 -30.91 35.60
C ILE A 57 10.51 -31.22 34.15
N GLY A 58 10.69 -32.50 33.79
CA GLY A 58 11.03 -32.93 32.44
C GLY A 58 10.02 -32.46 31.38
N ILE A 59 8.73 -32.65 31.65
CA ILE A 59 7.66 -32.18 30.75
C ILE A 59 7.61 -30.66 30.69
N GLY A 60 7.91 -29.97 31.78
CA GLY A 60 8.05 -28.51 31.77
C GLY A 60 9.16 -28.03 30.81
N PHE A 61 10.33 -28.71 30.84
CA PHE A 61 11.43 -28.45 29.90
C PHE A 61 11.03 -28.78 28.44
N VAL A 62 10.32 -29.87 28.21
CA VAL A 62 9.81 -30.22 26.87
C VAL A 62 8.86 -29.15 26.37
N GLY A 63 7.92 -28.67 27.20
CA GLY A 63 7.02 -27.60 26.85
C GLY A 63 7.72 -26.27 26.54
N LEU A 64 8.74 -25.94 27.33
CA LEU A 64 9.58 -24.75 27.11
C LEU A 64 10.34 -24.84 25.78
N ALA A 65 11.01 -25.94 25.51
CA ALA A 65 11.75 -26.16 24.28
C ALA A 65 10.84 -26.17 23.07
N ALA A 66 9.70 -26.88 23.13
CA ALA A 66 8.71 -26.91 22.08
C ALA A 66 8.11 -25.50 21.81
N GLY A 67 7.86 -24.70 22.86
CA GLY A 67 7.42 -23.34 22.76
C GLY A 67 8.44 -22.44 22.06
N GLY A 68 9.70 -22.50 22.45
CA GLY A 68 10.79 -21.74 21.81
C GLY A 68 10.97 -22.07 20.32
N ILE A 69 10.96 -23.38 20.00
CA ILE A 69 11.05 -23.85 18.61
C ILE A 69 9.82 -23.38 17.81
N ASN A 70 8.60 -23.49 18.39
CA ASN A 70 7.37 -23.05 17.73
C ASN A 70 7.37 -21.57 17.42
N VAL A 71 7.81 -20.70 18.34
CA VAL A 71 7.91 -19.25 18.11
C VAL A 71 8.86 -18.96 16.94
N THR A 72 10.01 -19.64 16.88
CA THR A 72 10.98 -19.50 15.78
C THR A 72 10.40 -19.95 14.44
N LEU A 73 9.73 -21.11 14.40
CA LEU A 73 9.07 -21.62 13.19
C LEU A 73 7.95 -20.69 12.71
N ALA A 74 7.10 -20.23 13.63
CA ALA A 74 6.00 -19.30 13.31
C ALA A 74 6.53 -17.98 12.76
N ALA A 75 7.60 -17.42 13.35
CA ALA A 75 8.26 -16.22 12.86
C ALA A 75 8.85 -16.42 11.46
N TYR A 76 9.53 -17.55 11.22
CA TYR A 76 10.08 -17.89 9.92
C TYR A 76 8.97 -18.01 8.84
N ILE A 77 7.89 -18.75 9.13
CA ILE A 77 6.76 -18.92 8.20
C ILE A 77 6.13 -17.55 7.88
N ALA A 78 5.88 -16.73 8.91
CA ALA A 78 5.27 -15.43 8.76
C ALA A 78 6.14 -14.50 7.89
N GLN A 79 7.46 -14.48 8.13
CA GLN A 79 8.39 -13.67 7.36
C GLN A 79 8.52 -14.16 5.92
N ALA A 80 8.61 -15.47 5.70
CA ALA A 80 8.74 -16.05 4.38
C ALA A 80 7.48 -15.80 3.52
N VAL A 81 6.28 -16.01 4.07
CA VAL A 81 5.01 -15.69 3.41
C VAL A 81 4.91 -14.20 3.09
N SER A 82 5.31 -13.32 4.02
CA SER A 82 5.33 -11.87 3.80
C SER A 82 6.28 -11.46 2.67
N SER A 83 7.46 -12.06 2.60
CA SER A 83 8.45 -11.83 1.53
C SER A 83 7.90 -12.26 0.17
N ASP A 84 7.35 -13.47 0.07
CA ASP A 84 6.74 -13.98 -1.17
C ASP A 84 5.59 -13.07 -1.65
N LEU A 85 4.71 -12.65 -0.72
CA LEU A 85 3.59 -11.77 -1.06
C LEU A 85 4.06 -10.39 -1.51
N ARG A 86 5.13 -9.85 -0.90
CA ARG A 86 5.69 -8.56 -1.29
C ARG A 86 6.27 -8.61 -2.70
N GLU A 87 7.01 -9.67 -3.01
CA GLU A 87 7.56 -9.88 -4.35
C GLU A 87 6.44 -10.08 -5.39
N GLU A 88 5.45 -10.95 -5.10
CA GLU A 88 4.33 -11.24 -6.01
C GLU A 88 3.49 -9.99 -6.27
N THR A 89 3.21 -9.20 -5.22
CA THR A 89 2.46 -7.95 -5.31
C THR A 89 3.22 -6.90 -6.11
N PHE A 90 4.53 -6.72 -5.86
CA PHE A 90 5.35 -5.78 -6.60
C PHE A 90 5.43 -6.16 -8.08
N ARG A 91 5.67 -7.43 -8.36
CA ARG A 91 5.72 -7.96 -9.73
C ARG A 91 4.39 -7.75 -10.46
N LYS A 92 3.25 -7.94 -9.79
CA LYS A 92 1.93 -7.68 -10.35
C LYS A 92 1.69 -6.19 -10.63
N ILE A 93 2.07 -5.30 -9.70
CA ILE A 93 1.96 -3.85 -9.89
C ILE A 93 2.78 -3.39 -11.12
N GLN A 94 3.95 -4.00 -11.39
CA GLN A 94 4.74 -3.67 -12.58
C GLN A 94 4.05 -4.07 -13.90
N THR A 95 3.03 -4.92 -13.87
CA THR A 95 2.22 -5.24 -15.06
C THR A 95 1.02 -4.32 -15.25
N PHE A 96 0.75 -3.42 -14.30
CA PHE A 96 -0.41 -2.52 -14.38
C PHE A 96 -0.24 -1.49 -15.48
N SER A 97 -1.36 -1.18 -16.14
CA SER A 97 -1.45 -0.02 -17.01
C SER A 97 -1.54 1.27 -16.18
N TYR A 98 -1.35 2.41 -16.83
CA TYR A 98 -1.45 3.70 -16.15
C TYR A 98 -2.85 3.92 -15.54
N ALA A 99 -3.91 3.47 -16.22
CA ALA A 99 -5.28 3.50 -15.72
C ALA A 99 -5.45 2.73 -14.40
N ASN A 100 -4.86 1.53 -14.27
CA ASN A 100 -4.89 0.78 -13.01
C ASN A 100 -4.18 1.52 -11.87
N ILE A 101 -3.04 2.20 -12.17
CA ILE A 101 -2.29 2.96 -11.16
C ILE A 101 -3.10 4.18 -10.69
N GLU A 102 -3.84 4.83 -11.58
CA GLU A 102 -4.75 5.94 -11.20
C GLU A 102 -5.91 5.47 -10.34
N GLU A 103 -6.56 4.37 -10.71
CA GLU A 103 -7.67 3.77 -9.96
C GLU A 103 -7.24 3.42 -8.52
N PHE A 104 -6.12 2.76 -8.34
CA PHE A 104 -5.61 2.39 -7.02
C PHE A 104 -4.96 3.54 -6.26
N ASN A 105 -4.47 4.56 -6.92
CA ASN A 105 -3.58 5.60 -6.40
C ASN A 105 -2.22 5.04 -5.93
N ALA A 106 -1.11 5.57 -6.44
CA ALA A 106 0.24 5.09 -6.12
C ALA A 106 0.53 5.05 -4.61
N GLY A 107 0.06 6.05 -3.84
CA GLY A 107 0.22 6.09 -2.39
C GLY A 107 -0.47 4.92 -1.69
N ASN A 108 -1.66 4.52 -2.16
CA ASN A 108 -2.39 3.38 -1.61
C ASN A 108 -1.68 2.05 -1.94
N LEU A 109 -1.12 1.90 -3.15
CA LEU A 109 -0.33 0.71 -3.52
C LEU A 109 0.90 0.55 -2.61
N VAL A 110 1.58 1.64 -2.26
CA VAL A 110 2.70 1.61 -1.28
C VAL A 110 2.22 1.15 0.09
N VAL A 111 1.09 1.67 0.60
CA VAL A 111 0.49 1.23 1.86
C VAL A 111 0.12 -0.25 1.83
N ARG A 112 -0.42 -0.74 0.72
CA ARG A 112 -0.72 -2.18 0.54
C ARG A 112 0.54 -3.04 0.60
N MET A 113 1.63 -2.63 -0.07
CA MET A 113 2.91 -3.36 -0.07
C MET A 113 3.64 -3.35 1.28
N THR A 114 3.44 -2.32 2.08
CA THR A 114 4.11 -2.16 3.38
C THR A 114 3.21 -2.58 4.53
N ASN A 115 2.21 -1.77 4.86
CA ASN A 115 1.38 -1.96 6.04
C ASN A 115 0.48 -3.20 5.94
N ASP A 116 -0.22 -3.41 4.80
CA ASP A 116 -1.14 -4.55 4.68
C ASP A 116 -0.37 -5.88 4.69
N ILE A 117 0.79 -5.98 4.04
CA ILE A 117 1.60 -7.20 4.08
C ILE A 117 2.15 -7.44 5.51
N ASN A 118 2.52 -6.38 6.25
CA ASN A 118 2.92 -6.52 7.65
C ASN A 118 1.74 -7.01 8.54
N GLN A 119 0.50 -6.57 8.27
CA GLN A 119 -0.68 -7.11 8.99
C GLN A 119 -0.89 -8.60 8.66
N ILE A 120 -0.68 -9.02 7.41
CA ILE A 120 -0.74 -10.44 7.02
C ILE A 120 0.35 -11.23 7.73
N GLN A 121 1.57 -10.70 7.82
CA GLN A 121 2.66 -11.31 8.57
C GLN A 121 2.27 -11.52 10.04
N ASN A 122 1.75 -10.48 10.71
CA ASN A 122 1.34 -10.54 12.10
C ASN A 122 0.25 -11.58 12.34
N VAL A 123 -0.77 -11.62 11.47
CA VAL A 123 -1.85 -12.63 11.57
C VAL A 123 -1.35 -14.03 11.30
N THR A 124 -0.39 -14.20 10.39
CA THR A 124 0.25 -15.51 10.13
C THR A 124 1.04 -15.98 11.34
N MET A 125 1.81 -15.10 11.96
CA MET A 125 2.53 -15.40 13.19
C MET A 125 1.56 -15.78 14.33
N MET A 126 0.50 -14.98 14.51
CA MET A 126 -0.54 -15.21 15.50
C MET A 126 -1.26 -16.56 15.27
N LEU A 127 -1.49 -16.95 14.02
CA LEU A 127 -2.13 -18.22 13.65
C LEU A 127 -1.36 -19.40 14.24
N PHE A 128 -0.06 -19.46 14.02
CA PHE A 128 0.77 -20.58 14.48
C PHE A 128 1.14 -20.53 15.96
N GLN A 129 1.19 -19.35 16.57
CA GLN A 129 1.54 -19.21 17.99
C GLN A 129 0.34 -19.36 18.92
N ILE A 130 -0.83 -18.83 18.54
CA ILE A 130 -1.94 -18.63 19.46
C ILE A 130 -3.24 -19.23 18.93
N LEU A 131 -3.66 -18.88 17.69
CA LEU A 131 -5.00 -19.24 17.18
C LEU A 131 -5.20 -20.75 17.07
N LEU A 132 -4.18 -21.52 16.71
CA LEU A 132 -4.25 -22.97 16.66
C LEU A 132 -4.17 -23.62 18.04
N ARG A 133 -3.45 -22.98 18.97
CA ARG A 133 -3.23 -23.48 20.33
C ARG A 133 -4.47 -23.36 21.19
N LEU A 134 -5.15 -22.19 21.19
CA LEU A 134 -6.21 -21.91 22.15
C LEU A 134 -7.41 -22.85 22.05
N PRO A 135 -7.98 -23.18 20.88
CA PRO A 135 -9.12 -24.11 20.80
C PRO A 135 -8.75 -25.50 21.30
N ILE A 136 -7.55 -26.00 20.97
CA ILE A 136 -7.11 -27.35 21.39
C ILE A 136 -6.89 -27.37 22.90
N LEU A 137 -6.26 -26.35 23.47
CA LEU A 137 -6.03 -26.24 24.91
C LEU A 137 -7.36 -26.12 25.66
N PHE A 138 -8.32 -25.32 25.15
CA PHE A 138 -9.64 -25.18 25.73
C PHE A 138 -10.41 -26.50 25.77
N ILE A 139 -10.53 -27.17 24.62
CA ILE A 139 -11.25 -28.45 24.50
C ILE A 139 -10.55 -29.52 25.37
N GLY A 140 -9.24 -29.60 25.31
CA GLY A 140 -8.45 -30.52 26.12
C GLY A 140 -8.65 -30.29 27.63
N SER A 141 -8.61 -29.04 28.08
CA SER A 141 -8.81 -28.69 29.49
C SER A 141 -10.25 -29.02 29.96
N VAL A 142 -11.26 -28.75 29.12
CA VAL A 142 -12.67 -29.13 29.45
C VAL A 142 -12.83 -30.64 29.56
N ILE A 143 -12.30 -31.41 28.59
CA ILE A 143 -12.39 -32.87 28.62
C ILE A 143 -11.69 -33.43 29.87
N LEU A 144 -10.45 -33.00 30.13
CA LEU A 144 -9.69 -33.49 31.29
C LEU A 144 -10.27 -33.06 32.62
N ALA A 145 -10.88 -31.87 32.72
CA ALA A 145 -11.60 -31.44 33.91
C ALA A 145 -12.83 -32.35 34.19
N ILE A 146 -13.61 -32.69 33.16
CA ILE A 146 -14.75 -33.59 33.28
C ILE A 146 -14.29 -35.01 33.62
N VAL A 147 -13.25 -35.52 32.99
CA VAL A 147 -12.71 -36.86 33.28
C VAL A 147 -12.14 -36.95 34.71
N THR A 148 -11.49 -35.88 35.19
CA THR A 148 -10.92 -35.84 36.56
C THR A 148 -12.02 -35.77 37.63
N MET A 149 -13.08 -34.98 37.41
CA MET A 149 -14.19 -34.77 38.34
C MET A 149 -15.54 -34.76 37.62
N PRO A 150 -16.09 -35.92 37.23
CA PRO A 150 -17.34 -36.00 36.47
C PRO A 150 -18.54 -35.37 37.20
N SER A 151 -18.58 -35.39 38.52
CA SER A 151 -19.64 -34.80 39.33
C SER A 151 -19.70 -33.26 39.25
N LEU A 152 -18.61 -32.61 38.82
CA LEU A 152 -18.51 -31.14 38.76
C LEU A 152 -18.67 -30.56 37.36
N TRP A 153 -19.13 -31.33 36.37
CA TRP A 153 -19.30 -30.84 34.97
C TRP A 153 -20.15 -29.57 34.87
N TRP A 154 -21.15 -29.45 35.75
CA TRP A 154 -22.07 -28.30 35.79
C TRP A 154 -21.36 -26.99 36.19
N ILE A 155 -20.29 -27.06 36.99
CA ILE A 155 -19.47 -25.88 37.36
C ILE A 155 -18.71 -25.36 36.14
N ILE A 156 -18.18 -26.26 35.31
CA ILE A 156 -17.51 -25.89 34.05
C ILE A 156 -18.50 -25.20 33.12
N PHE A 157 -19.72 -25.78 32.98
CA PHE A 157 -20.78 -25.19 32.19
C PHE A 157 -21.18 -23.80 32.70
N LEU A 158 -21.39 -23.67 34.02
CA LEU A 158 -21.71 -22.40 34.66
C LEU A 158 -20.62 -21.36 34.44
N LEU A 159 -19.35 -21.74 34.64
CA LEU A 159 -18.21 -20.89 34.39
C LEU A 159 -18.19 -20.34 32.94
N ILE A 160 -18.35 -21.22 31.95
CA ILE A 160 -18.36 -20.83 30.53
C ILE A 160 -19.52 -19.88 30.25
N VAL A 161 -20.72 -20.17 30.73
CA VAL A 161 -21.90 -19.32 30.52
C VAL A 161 -21.73 -17.95 31.18
N LEU A 162 -21.21 -17.90 32.42
CA LEU A 162 -20.97 -16.62 33.10
C LEU A 162 -19.91 -15.77 32.41
N ILE A 163 -18.79 -16.37 32.00
CA ILE A 163 -17.73 -15.63 31.29
C ILE A 163 -18.21 -15.20 29.89
N ALA A 164 -18.92 -16.06 29.16
CA ALA A 164 -19.49 -15.71 27.86
C ALA A 164 -20.53 -14.57 28.01
N GLY A 165 -21.39 -14.63 29.02
CA GLY A 165 -22.34 -13.58 29.34
C GLY A 165 -21.67 -12.26 29.70
N LEU A 166 -20.66 -12.28 30.57
CA LEU A 166 -19.85 -11.11 30.92
C LEU A 166 -19.18 -10.50 29.67
N THR A 167 -18.57 -11.33 28.83
CA THR A 167 -17.93 -10.90 27.59
C THR A 167 -18.93 -10.27 26.63
N ALA A 168 -20.12 -10.88 26.46
CA ALA A 168 -21.17 -10.36 25.59
C ALA A 168 -21.69 -8.99 26.06
N VAL A 169 -21.94 -8.83 27.37
CA VAL A 169 -22.34 -7.56 27.96
C VAL A 169 -21.27 -6.49 27.72
N MET A 170 -20.01 -6.80 27.98
CA MET A 170 -18.90 -5.89 27.80
C MET A 170 -18.73 -5.49 26.34
N MET A 171 -18.81 -6.43 25.39
CA MET A 171 -18.73 -6.11 23.96
C MET A 171 -19.90 -5.21 23.52
N GLY A 172 -21.10 -5.44 24.02
CA GLY A 172 -22.27 -4.60 23.76
C GLY A 172 -22.07 -3.17 24.25
N MET A 173 -21.51 -2.99 25.45
CA MET A 173 -21.21 -1.68 26.02
C MET A 173 -20.04 -0.97 25.34
N MET A 174 -19.01 -1.72 24.97
CA MET A 174 -17.77 -1.18 24.41
C MET A 174 -17.87 -0.86 22.92
N GLY A 175 -18.67 -1.61 22.16
CA GLY A 175 -18.79 -1.43 20.71
C GLY A 175 -19.05 0.02 20.27
N PRO A 176 -20.10 0.70 20.80
CA PRO A 176 -20.38 2.10 20.49
C PRO A 176 -19.24 3.05 20.91
N ARG A 177 -18.57 2.78 22.04
CA ARG A 177 -17.46 3.59 22.55
C ARG A 177 -16.22 3.48 21.67
N PHE A 178 -15.87 2.26 21.23
CA PHE A 178 -14.80 2.06 20.26
C PHE A 178 -15.05 2.77 18.93
N LYS A 179 -16.30 2.75 18.45
CA LYS A 179 -16.68 3.48 17.24
C LYS A 179 -16.50 4.99 17.43
N LYS A 180 -16.95 5.55 18.56
CA LYS A 180 -16.78 6.98 18.88
C LYS A 180 -15.30 7.34 19.02
N PHE A 181 -14.52 6.53 19.74
CA PHE A 181 -13.07 6.69 19.86
C PHE A 181 -12.39 6.74 18.49
N GLN A 182 -12.73 5.82 17.58
CA GLN A 182 -12.17 5.81 16.22
C GLN A 182 -12.54 7.08 15.44
N THR A 183 -13.80 7.53 15.53
CA THR A 183 -14.24 8.76 14.87
C THR A 183 -13.48 9.99 15.38
N LEU A 184 -13.24 10.08 16.70
CA LEU A 184 -12.46 11.17 17.29
C LEU A 184 -10.99 11.11 16.89
N LEU A 185 -10.42 9.91 16.82
CA LEU A 185 -9.05 9.71 16.35
C LEU A 185 -8.88 10.15 14.89
N ASP A 186 -9.83 9.81 14.02
CA ASP A 186 -9.84 10.25 12.63
C ASP A 186 -9.95 11.79 12.53
N LYS A 187 -10.78 12.41 13.39
CA LYS A 187 -10.92 13.87 13.47
C LYS A 187 -9.63 14.57 13.94
N ILE A 188 -8.94 14.03 14.95
CA ILE A 188 -7.62 14.52 15.38
C ILE A 188 -6.60 14.45 14.24
N ASN A 189 -6.54 13.30 13.55
CA ASN A 189 -5.63 13.12 12.41
C ASN A 189 -5.93 14.13 11.29
N ALA A 190 -7.21 14.38 10.99
CA ALA A 190 -7.62 15.38 10.00
C ALA A 190 -7.18 16.79 10.39
N ILE A 191 -7.43 17.23 11.65
CA ILE A 191 -7.02 18.54 12.17
C ILE A 191 -5.49 18.68 12.12
N ALA A 192 -4.74 17.68 12.57
CA ALA A 192 -3.28 17.71 12.56
C ALA A 192 -2.74 17.81 11.11
N LYS A 193 -3.28 17.02 10.18
CA LYS A 193 -2.89 17.03 8.77
C LYS A 193 -3.20 18.36 8.10
N GLU A 194 -4.37 18.95 8.37
CA GLU A 194 -4.78 20.26 7.85
C GLU A 194 -3.83 21.34 8.38
N ASN A 195 -3.57 21.36 9.70
CA ASN A 195 -2.68 22.33 10.34
C ASN A 195 -1.25 22.26 9.79
N LEU A 196 -0.68 21.04 9.70
CA LEU A 196 0.67 20.84 9.17
C LEU A 196 0.78 21.23 7.68
N ARG A 197 -0.24 20.95 6.87
CA ARG A 197 -0.27 21.39 5.46
C ARG A 197 -0.42 22.90 5.32
N GLY A 198 -1.24 23.51 6.19
CA GLY A 198 -1.50 24.94 6.23
C GLY A 198 -0.60 25.73 7.19
N VAL A 199 0.51 25.15 7.69
CA VAL A 199 1.33 25.78 8.74
C VAL A 199 1.82 27.19 8.40
N ARG A 200 2.14 27.44 7.12
CA ARG A 200 2.53 28.78 6.66
C ARG A 200 1.39 29.79 6.82
N VAL A 201 0.15 29.38 6.52
CA VAL A 201 -1.04 30.23 6.69
C VAL A 201 -1.28 30.48 8.17
N VAL A 202 -1.26 29.44 9.01
CA VAL A 202 -1.42 29.56 10.46
C VAL A 202 -0.40 30.55 11.04
N LYS A 203 0.86 30.41 10.63
CA LYS A 203 1.96 31.32 11.08
C LYS A 203 1.80 32.74 10.54
N SER A 204 1.42 32.92 9.27
CA SER A 204 1.24 34.24 8.66
C SER A 204 0.10 35.06 9.30
N PHE A 205 -0.93 34.38 9.79
CA PHE A 205 -2.10 35.01 10.41
C PHE A 205 -2.09 34.92 11.95
N VAL A 206 -1.03 34.37 12.56
CA VAL A 206 -0.87 34.25 14.03
C VAL A 206 -2.09 33.54 14.65
N ARG A 207 -2.49 32.38 14.08
CA ARG A 207 -3.67 31.59 14.48
C ARG A 207 -3.32 30.29 15.22
N GLU A 208 -2.15 30.22 15.82
CA GLU A 208 -1.68 29.04 16.56
C GLU A 208 -2.62 28.67 17.70
N GLU A 209 -3.06 29.68 18.47
CA GLU A 209 -3.92 29.45 19.62
C GLU A 209 -5.29 28.91 19.22
N ASP A 210 -5.89 29.46 18.14
CA ASP A 210 -7.16 28.96 17.62
C ASP A 210 -7.04 27.48 17.16
N GLN A 211 -5.94 27.12 16.51
CA GLN A 211 -5.69 25.74 16.08
C GLN A 211 -5.42 24.82 17.28
N PHE A 212 -4.70 25.31 18.28
CA PHE A 212 -4.47 24.58 19.53
C PHE A 212 -5.77 24.30 20.26
N HIS A 213 -6.66 25.29 20.39
CA HIS A 213 -7.97 25.11 21.01
C HIS A 213 -8.84 24.08 20.28
N LYS A 214 -8.90 24.11 18.94
CA LYS A 214 -9.62 23.11 18.15
C LYS A 214 -9.08 21.69 18.39
N PHE A 215 -7.75 21.55 18.42
CA PHE A 215 -7.08 20.27 18.66
C PHE A 215 -7.35 19.78 20.09
N SER A 216 -7.18 20.66 21.10
CA SER A 216 -7.36 20.35 22.51
C SER A 216 -8.78 19.86 22.82
N GLN A 217 -9.82 20.51 22.29
CA GLN A 217 -11.21 20.09 22.49
C GLN A 217 -11.44 18.64 22.04
N VAL A 218 -10.98 18.28 20.85
CA VAL A 218 -11.14 16.91 20.34
C VAL A 218 -10.25 15.92 21.08
N SER A 219 -9.06 16.36 21.50
CA SER A 219 -8.14 15.57 22.33
C SER A 219 -8.74 15.25 23.70
N ASP A 220 -9.41 16.19 24.34
CA ASP A 220 -10.07 16.00 25.64
C ASP A 220 -11.25 15.04 25.52
N GLU A 221 -12.05 15.15 24.44
CA GLU A 221 -13.11 14.18 24.15
C GLU A 221 -12.53 12.78 23.91
N LEU A 222 -11.44 12.67 23.14
CA LEU A 222 -10.75 11.41 22.89
C LEU A 222 -10.20 10.80 24.18
N LEU A 223 -9.59 11.63 25.04
CA LEU A 223 -9.10 11.22 26.36
C LEU A 223 -10.24 10.65 27.21
N SER A 224 -11.40 11.32 27.27
CA SER A 224 -12.56 10.87 28.06
C SER A 224 -13.05 9.50 27.60
N GLU A 225 -13.17 9.25 26.27
CA GLU A 225 -13.58 7.94 25.74
C GLU A 225 -12.49 6.87 25.97
N ASN A 226 -11.22 7.23 25.85
CA ASN A 226 -10.11 6.32 26.12
C ASN A 226 -10.03 5.90 27.59
N LEU A 227 -10.25 6.85 28.51
CA LEU A 227 -10.33 6.58 29.95
C LEU A 227 -11.51 5.66 30.27
N TYR A 228 -12.69 5.91 29.68
CA TYR A 228 -13.85 5.04 29.85
C TYR A 228 -13.57 3.59 29.40
N ILE A 229 -12.97 3.45 28.21
CA ILE A 229 -12.55 2.15 27.67
C ILE A 229 -11.51 1.51 28.60
N GLY A 230 -10.52 2.28 29.07
CA GLY A 230 -9.48 1.83 29.99
C GLY A 230 -10.05 1.32 31.32
N TYR A 231 -10.96 2.08 31.93
CA TYR A 231 -11.63 1.65 33.18
C TYR A 231 -12.47 0.38 32.98
N ALA A 232 -13.19 0.27 31.85
CA ALA A 232 -13.94 -0.94 31.55
C ALA A 232 -13.04 -2.17 31.42
N PHE A 233 -11.90 -2.04 30.71
CA PHE A 233 -10.91 -3.12 30.61
C PHE A 233 -10.27 -3.46 31.97
N SER A 234 -10.01 -2.46 32.81
CA SER A 234 -9.45 -2.69 34.15
C SER A 234 -10.37 -3.48 35.07
N ILE A 235 -11.68 -3.44 34.83
CA ILE A 235 -12.67 -4.18 35.61
C ILE A 235 -12.88 -5.63 35.08
N ILE A 236 -12.67 -5.88 33.79
CA ILE A 236 -12.89 -7.18 33.16
C ILE A 236 -12.06 -8.29 33.83
N GLU A 237 -10.77 -8.07 33.99
CA GLU A 237 -9.85 -9.08 34.55
C GLU A 237 -10.23 -9.46 35.99
N PRO A 238 -10.42 -8.52 36.94
CA PRO A 238 -10.91 -8.85 38.28
C PRO A 238 -12.29 -9.56 38.29
N MET A 239 -13.23 -9.15 37.41
CA MET A 239 -14.51 -9.80 37.29
C MET A 239 -14.37 -11.25 36.80
N MET A 240 -13.54 -11.51 35.81
CA MET A 240 -13.26 -12.88 35.33
C MET A 240 -12.57 -13.73 36.42
N MET A 241 -11.64 -13.14 37.17
CA MET A 241 -11.02 -13.81 38.32
C MET A 241 -12.05 -14.11 39.42
N LEU A 242 -12.96 -13.19 39.72
CA LEU A 242 -14.04 -13.42 40.69
C LEU A 242 -14.91 -14.62 40.29
N VAL A 243 -15.33 -14.69 39.02
CA VAL A 243 -16.07 -15.84 38.48
C VAL A 243 -15.26 -17.13 38.60
N GLY A 244 -13.98 -17.07 38.29
CA GLY A 244 -13.05 -18.21 38.43
C GLY A 244 -12.90 -18.70 39.86
N TYR A 245 -12.60 -17.81 40.80
CA TYR A 245 -12.48 -18.16 42.23
C TYR A 245 -13.81 -18.61 42.83
N SER A 246 -14.93 -18.02 42.40
CA SER A 246 -16.27 -18.49 42.82
C SER A 246 -16.52 -19.93 42.35
N SER A 247 -16.10 -20.28 41.14
CA SER A 247 -16.18 -21.64 40.61
C SER A 247 -15.33 -22.63 41.41
N VAL A 248 -14.10 -22.22 41.79
CA VAL A 248 -13.23 -23.00 42.68
C VAL A 248 -13.86 -23.18 44.05
N TYR A 249 -14.39 -22.11 44.64
CA TYR A 249 -15.09 -22.19 45.91
C TYR A 249 -16.28 -23.15 45.86
N LEU A 250 -17.13 -23.05 44.83
CA LEU A 250 -18.27 -23.96 44.61
C LEU A 250 -17.83 -25.41 44.47
N ALA A 251 -16.70 -25.69 43.80
CA ALA A 251 -16.17 -27.04 43.68
C ALA A 251 -15.76 -27.59 45.05
N ILE A 252 -15.00 -26.81 45.84
CA ILE A 252 -14.58 -27.22 47.19
C ILE A 252 -15.82 -27.40 48.11
N TRP A 253 -16.77 -26.46 48.07
CA TRP A 253 -18.00 -26.52 48.91
C TRP A 253 -18.84 -27.75 48.59
N THR A 254 -19.06 -28.05 47.29
CA THR A 254 -19.85 -29.22 46.86
C THR A 254 -19.24 -30.55 47.35
N LEU A 255 -17.91 -30.62 47.41
CA LEU A 255 -17.19 -31.84 47.78
C LEU A 255 -16.81 -31.90 49.26
N SER A 256 -17.00 -30.82 50.03
CA SER A 256 -16.55 -30.72 51.42
C SER A 256 -17.11 -31.84 52.32
N GLY A 257 -18.37 -32.29 52.09
CA GLY A 257 -18.96 -33.41 52.83
C GLY A 257 -18.43 -34.79 52.41
N MET A 258 -17.77 -34.91 51.24
CA MET A 258 -17.30 -36.18 50.70
C MET A 258 -15.78 -36.41 50.99
N ILE A 259 -15.03 -35.34 51.27
CA ILE A 259 -13.58 -35.39 51.49
C ILE A 259 -13.21 -36.28 52.66
N GLN A 260 -14.04 -36.34 53.72
CA GLN A 260 -13.78 -37.20 54.89
C GLN A 260 -13.92 -38.69 54.56
N ALA A 261 -14.81 -39.03 53.60
CA ALA A 261 -15.01 -40.41 53.18
C ALA A 261 -14.00 -40.88 52.13
N GLU A 262 -13.53 -39.94 51.29
CA GLU A 262 -12.61 -40.22 50.17
C GLU A 262 -11.46 -39.19 50.14
N PRO A 263 -10.37 -39.40 50.88
CA PRO A 263 -9.24 -38.46 50.95
C PRO A 263 -8.58 -38.14 49.58
N GLY A 264 -8.64 -39.07 48.61
CA GLY A 264 -8.13 -38.89 47.24
C GLY A 264 -8.87 -37.81 46.42
N LEU A 265 -10.01 -37.31 46.93
CA LEU A 265 -10.71 -36.19 46.30
C LEU A 265 -9.88 -34.88 46.36
N VAL A 266 -9.07 -34.68 47.36
CA VAL A 266 -8.26 -33.45 47.52
C VAL A 266 -7.27 -33.27 46.36
N SER A 267 -6.60 -34.31 45.94
CA SER A 267 -5.64 -34.29 44.80
C SER A 267 -6.38 -34.08 43.47
N SER A 268 -7.58 -34.68 43.34
CA SER A 268 -8.45 -34.49 42.16
C SER A 268 -9.00 -33.06 42.07
N ILE A 269 -9.37 -32.43 43.20
CA ILE A 269 -9.76 -31.03 43.25
C ILE A 269 -8.59 -30.12 42.78
N ALA A 270 -7.39 -30.36 43.23
CA ALA A 270 -6.22 -29.57 42.83
C ALA A 270 -5.97 -29.61 41.30
N SER A 271 -6.09 -30.78 40.67
CA SER A 271 -6.03 -30.92 39.23
C SER A 271 -7.17 -30.23 38.50
N PHE A 272 -8.41 -30.37 39.02
CA PHE A 272 -9.58 -29.71 38.49
C PHE A 272 -9.45 -28.18 38.50
N ILE A 273 -8.93 -27.60 39.58
CA ILE A 273 -8.60 -26.17 39.67
C ILE A 273 -7.58 -25.76 38.61
N GLY A 274 -6.56 -26.60 38.37
CA GLY A 274 -5.58 -26.39 37.32
C GLY A 274 -6.23 -26.30 35.93
N TYR A 275 -7.13 -27.21 35.60
CA TYR A 275 -7.86 -27.17 34.33
C TYR A 275 -8.84 -26.00 34.26
N LEU A 276 -9.54 -25.64 35.32
CA LEU A 276 -10.38 -24.42 35.35
C LEU A 276 -9.55 -23.17 35.05
N SER A 277 -8.38 -23.06 35.65
CA SER A 277 -7.48 -21.92 35.39
C SER A 277 -7.04 -21.84 33.92
N GLN A 278 -6.79 -22.98 33.27
CA GLN A 278 -6.48 -23.02 31.83
C GLN A 278 -7.68 -22.62 30.97
N ILE A 279 -8.90 -23.06 31.33
CA ILE A 279 -10.14 -22.66 30.64
C ILE A 279 -10.33 -21.14 30.70
N ILE A 280 -10.21 -20.56 31.91
CA ILE A 280 -10.33 -19.12 32.14
C ILE A 280 -9.29 -18.36 31.31
N PHE A 281 -8.03 -18.75 31.41
CA PHE A 281 -6.94 -18.12 30.65
C PHE A 281 -7.20 -18.15 29.14
N THR A 282 -7.67 -19.28 28.62
CA THR A 282 -7.93 -19.45 27.19
C THR A 282 -9.05 -18.52 26.71
N ILE A 283 -10.15 -18.40 27.49
CA ILE A 283 -11.26 -17.53 27.14
C ILE A 283 -10.83 -16.05 27.15
N ILE A 284 -10.06 -15.63 28.14
CA ILE A 284 -9.51 -14.26 28.22
C ILE A 284 -8.65 -13.98 27.00
N MET A 285 -7.77 -14.89 26.62
CA MET A 285 -6.87 -14.73 25.47
C MET A 285 -7.62 -14.57 24.14
N VAL A 286 -8.70 -15.32 23.93
CA VAL A 286 -9.54 -15.19 22.71
C VAL A 286 -10.11 -13.78 22.57
N GLY A 287 -10.49 -13.14 23.67
CA GLY A 287 -11.02 -11.77 23.67
C GLY A 287 -10.04 -10.73 23.10
N PHE A 288 -8.73 -10.89 23.36
CA PHE A 288 -7.71 -9.96 22.87
C PHE A 288 -7.33 -10.14 21.39
N LEU A 289 -7.63 -11.29 20.78
CA LEU A 289 -7.19 -11.62 19.43
C LEU A 289 -8.06 -11.03 18.32
N GLY A 290 -9.30 -10.68 18.61
CA GLY A 290 -10.31 -10.32 17.61
C GLY A 290 -9.88 -9.18 16.67
N ASN A 291 -9.29 -8.11 17.22
CA ASN A 291 -8.86 -6.94 16.45
C ASN A 291 -7.70 -7.25 15.49
N GLY A 292 -6.74 -8.08 15.92
CA GLY A 292 -5.60 -8.48 15.09
C GLY A 292 -6.03 -9.33 13.89
N VAL A 293 -6.89 -10.30 14.14
CA VAL A 293 -7.44 -11.20 13.11
C VAL A 293 -8.27 -10.41 12.09
N THR A 294 -9.14 -9.51 12.54
CA THR A 294 -9.97 -8.69 11.65
C THR A 294 -9.12 -7.83 10.71
N ARG A 295 -8.10 -7.14 11.23
CA ARG A 295 -7.17 -6.36 10.40
C ARG A 295 -6.46 -7.23 9.38
N GLY A 296 -5.97 -8.38 9.78
CA GLY A 296 -5.32 -9.32 8.86
C GLY A 296 -6.23 -9.79 7.74
N ILE A 297 -7.50 -10.11 8.03
CA ILE A 297 -8.49 -10.52 7.01
C ILE A 297 -8.73 -9.38 6.00
N ILE A 298 -8.88 -8.14 6.48
CA ILE A 298 -9.04 -6.96 5.60
C ILE A 298 -7.82 -6.80 4.70
N SER A 299 -6.62 -6.90 5.25
CA SER A 299 -5.37 -6.78 4.48
C SER A 299 -5.20 -7.90 3.46
N ILE A 300 -5.57 -9.16 3.80
CA ILE A 300 -5.61 -10.28 2.84
C ILE A 300 -6.54 -9.96 1.68
N ARG A 301 -7.72 -9.38 1.94
CA ARG A 301 -8.69 -9.01 0.91
C ARG A 301 -8.13 -7.93 -0.02
N ARG A 302 -7.47 -6.89 0.53
CA ARG A 302 -6.86 -5.80 -0.26
C ARG A 302 -5.71 -6.28 -1.13
N ILE A 303 -4.84 -7.14 -0.63
CA ILE A 303 -3.75 -7.72 -1.43
C ILE A 303 -4.31 -8.67 -2.51
N LYS A 304 -5.35 -9.45 -2.18
CA LYS A 304 -6.03 -10.30 -3.18
C LYS A 304 -6.63 -9.47 -4.32
N GLU A 305 -7.19 -8.31 -4.03
CA GLU A 305 -7.71 -7.36 -5.02
C GLU A 305 -6.61 -6.95 -6.00
N VAL A 306 -5.44 -6.46 -5.52
CA VAL A 306 -4.30 -6.11 -6.37
C VAL A 306 -3.84 -7.27 -7.24
N LEU A 307 -3.71 -8.47 -6.67
CA LEU A 307 -3.24 -9.65 -7.41
C LEU A 307 -4.26 -10.19 -8.42
N ALA A 308 -5.54 -9.92 -8.21
CA ALA A 308 -6.63 -10.34 -9.10
C ALA A 308 -6.93 -9.32 -10.21
N THR A 309 -6.46 -8.08 -10.09
CA THR A 309 -6.69 -7.03 -11.08
C THR A 309 -5.89 -7.32 -12.35
N GLU A 310 -6.56 -7.41 -13.47
CA GLU A 310 -5.92 -7.53 -14.78
C GLU A 310 -5.50 -6.15 -15.30
N PRO A 311 -4.40 -6.05 -16.08
CA PRO A 311 -4.05 -4.82 -16.75
C PRO A 311 -5.21 -4.32 -17.62
N ALA A 312 -5.57 -3.04 -17.50
CA ALA A 312 -6.66 -2.44 -18.28
C ALA A 312 -6.34 -2.38 -19.79
N MET A 313 -5.05 -2.48 -20.15
CA MET A 313 -4.58 -2.52 -21.51
C MET A 313 -3.63 -3.70 -21.70
N ALA A 314 -3.71 -4.35 -22.86
CA ALA A 314 -2.79 -5.40 -23.31
C ALA A 314 -2.02 -4.93 -24.55
N PHE A 315 -0.75 -5.27 -24.60
CA PHE A 315 0.08 -5.03 -25.79
C PHE A 315 0.29 -6.36 -26.51
N PRO A 316 0.21 -6.38 -27.87
CA PRO A 316 0.55 -7.56 -28.64
C PRO A 316 2.03 -7.94 -28.43
N ASP A 317 2.31 -9.23 -28.41
CA ASP A 317 3.66 -9.78 -28.43
C ASP A 317 4.13 -9.88 -29.90
N SER A 318 4.58 -8.75 -30.44
CA SER A 318 5.09 -8.62 -31.80
C SER A 318 6.50 -8.02 -31.78
N PRO A 319 7.33 -8.29 -32.81
CA PRO A 319 8.67 -7.68 -32.92
C PRO A 319 8.60 -6.16 -32.88
N ASP A 320 9.64 -5.54 -32.32
CA ASP A 320 9.77 -4.09 -32.31
C ASP A 320 10.10 -3.55 -33.70
N GLU A 321 9.29 -2.63 -34.17
CA GLU A 321 9.39 -2.02 -35.50
C GLU A 321 9.79 -0.54 -35.40
N GLU A 322 10.36 -0.02 -36.47
CA GLU A 322 10.57 1.39 -36.69
C GLU A 322 9.42 1.93 -37.53
N LEU A 323 8.76 2.99 -37.05
CA LEU A 323 7.58 3.57 -37.69
C LEU A 323 7.93 4.95 -38.24
N GLU A 324 7.25 5.36 -39.30
CA GLU A 324 7.29 6.78 -39.71
C GLU A 324 6.65 7.65 -38.62
N GLY A 325 7.15 8.87 -38.47
CA GLY A 325 6.67 9.82 -37.46
C GLY A 325 5.33 10.49 -37.79
N SER A 326 4.52 9.93 -38.69
CA SER A 326 3.16 10.43 -38.91
C SER A 326 2.24 10.09 -37.77
N LEU A 327 1.28 10.95 -37.46
CA LEU A 327 0.31 10.76 -36.39
C LEU A 327 -1.09 11.14 -36.89
N SER A 328 -2.09 10.30 -36.65
CA SER A 328 -3.48 10.64 -36.89
C SER A 328 -4.37 10.30 -35.72
N PHE A 329 -5.33 11.17 -35.47
CA PHE A 329 -6.46 10.95 -34.57
C PHE A 329 -7.72 10.89 -35.43
N GLU A 330 -8.52 9.86 -35.29
CA GLU A 330 -9.73 9.64 -36.07
C GLU A 330 -10.92 9.46 -35.12
N HIS A 331 -11.76 10.50 -35.00
CA HIS A 331 -12.97 10.53 -34.17
C HIS A 331 -12.75 10.07 -32.73
N VAL A 332 -11.65 10.53 -32.11
CA VAL A 332 -11.23 10.08 -30.77
C VAL A 332 -12.07 10.72 -29.68
N THR A 333 -12.74 9.86 -28.89
CA THR A 333 -13.44 10.24 -27.65
C THR A 333 -12.82 9.50 -26.48
N PHE A 334 -12.51 10.25 -25.40
CA PHE A 334 -11.84 9.69 -24.24
C PHE A 334 -12.37 10.24 -22.92
N SER A 335 -12.62 9.33 -21.95
CA SER A 335 -12.92 9.63 -20.54
C SER A 335 -11.90 8.94 -19.63
N TYR A 336 -11.51 9.58 -18.53
CA TYR A 336 -10.72 8.90 -17.50
C TYR A 336 -11.55 7.85 -16.76
N PRO A 337 -10.91 6.82 -16.16
CA PRO A 337 -11.62 5.89 -15.28
C PRO A 337 -12.37 6.66 -14.19
N ASN A 338 -13.65 6.34 -13.98
CA ASN A 338 -14.55 6.95 -13.01
C ASN A 338 -15.05 8.38 -13.33
N ASP A 339 -14.76 8.92 -14.50
CA ASP A 339 -15.36 10.18 -14.96
C ASP A 339 -16.55 9.89 -15.90
N ASP A 340 -17.70 10.49 -15.58
CA ASP A 340 -18.94 10.31 -16.36
C ASP A 340 -18.92 11.14 -17.67
N GLU A 341 -18.14 12.21 -17.72
CA GLU A 341 -18.05 13.09 -18.90
C GLU A 341 -16.74 12.87 -19.67
N PRO A 342 -16.80 12.82 -21.02
CA PRO A 342 -15.59 12.69 -21.83
C PRO A 342 -14.73 13.94 -21.77
N MET A 343 -13.43 13.73 -21.50
CA MET A 343 -12.40 14.77 -21.48
C MET A 343 -12.01 15.19 -22.90
N LEU A 344 -12.04 14.27 -23.87
CA LEU A 344 -11.88 14.56 -25.30
C LEU A 344 -13.12 14.07 -26.05
N LYS A 345 -13.61 14.89 -27.00
CA LYS A 345 -14.88 14.68 -27.69
C LYS A 345 -14.67 14.81 -29.20
N ASP A 346 -14.70 13.69 -29.92
CA ASP A 346 -14.65 13.64 -31.39
C ASP A 346 -13.44 14.41 -31.98
N ILE A 347 -12.24 14.10 -31.50
CA ILE A 347 -11.00 14.73 -31.94
C ILE A 347 -10.51 14.06 -33.22
N SER A 348 -10.31 14.85 -34.28
CA SER A 348 -9.76 14.38 -35.57
C SER A 348 -8.75 15.38 -36.12
N PHE A 349 -7.51 14.89 -36.40
CA PHE A 349 -6.46 15.65 -37.07
C PHE A 349 -5.37 14.72 -37.59
N GLU A 350 -4.55 15.23 -38.51
CA GLU A 350 -3.40 14.51 -39.09
C GLU A 350 -2.13 15.36 -38.98
N VAL A 351 -0.99 14.67 -38.80
CA VAL A 351 0.35 15.24 -38.69
C VAL A 351 1.29 14.46 -39.60
N GLU A 352 2.02 15.17 -40.45
CA GLU A 352 3.02 14.58 -41.32
C GLU A 352 4.36 14.34 -40.57
N PRO A 353 5.20 13.38 -41.03
CA PRO A 353 6.50 13.16 -40.44
C PRO A 353 7.37 14.41 -40.41
N GLY A 354 8.00 14.69 -39.27
CA GLY A 354 8.90 15.83 -39.09
C GLY A 354 8.23 17.17 -38.83
N GLN A 355 6.89 17.27 -38.83
CA GLN A 355 6.19 18.51 -38.50
C GLN A 355 6.28 18.84 -37.00
N MET A 356 6.33 20.15 -36.73
CA MET A 356 6.15 20.70 -35.39
C MET A 356 4.71 21.12 -35.16
N ILE A 357 4.05 20.52 -34.16
CA ILE A 357 2.66 20.77 -33.80
C ILE A 357 2.60 21.48 -32.45
N GLY A 358 1.93 22.65 -32.43
CA GLY A 358 1.57 23.32 -31.19
C GLY A 358 0.16 22.90 -30.72
N VAL A 359 -0.02 22.63 -29.43
CA VAL A 359 -1.34 22.38 -28.84
C VAL A 359 -1.62 23.44 -27.78
N VAL A 360 -2.63 24.26 -27.99
CA VAL A 360 -3.02 25.37 -27.10
C VAL A 360 -4.48 25.29 -26.67
N GLY A 361 -4.82 25.99 -25.61
CA GLY A 361 -6.19 26.04 -25.07
C GLY A 361 -6.19 26.36 -23.57
N ALA A 362 -7.36 26.59 -23.01
CA ALA A 362 -7.53 26.87 -21.59
C ALA A 362 -7.07 25.71 -20.70
N THR A 363 -6.82 25.99 -19.42
CA THR A 363 -6.56 24.92 -18.43
C THR A 363 -7.79 24.03 -18.34
N GLY A 364 -7.58 22.71 -18.39
CA GLY A 364 -8.69 21.73 -18.41
C GLY A 364 -9.27 21.44 -19.81
N ALA A 365 -8.76 22.05 -20.89
CA ALA A 365 -9.26 21.79 -22.26
C ALA A 365 -8.91 20.40 -22.83
N GLY A 366 -8.16 19.56 -22.13
CA GLY A 366 -7.81 18.21 -22.58
C GLY A 366 -6.44 18.07 -23.24
N LYS A 367 -5.57 19.12 -23.21
CA LYS A 367 -4.26 19.12 -23.87
C LYS A 367 -3.32 17.99 -23.40
N SER A 368 -3.11 17.85 -22.11
CA SER A 368 -2.27 16.77 -21.54
C SER A 368 -2.88 15.39 -21.75
N THR A 369 -4.22 15.31 -21.77
CA THR A 369 -4.93 14.06 -22.09
C THR A 369 -4.64 13.61 -23.52
N LEU A 370 -4.70 14.54 -24.48
CA LEU A 370 -4.33 14.26 -25.87
C LEU A 370 -2.88 13.74 -25.95
N ALA A 371 -1.95 14.40 -25.24
CA ALA A 371 -0.56 13.97 -25.18
C ALA A 371 -0.35 12.56 -24.62
N GLN A 372 -1.17 12.16 -23.65
CA GLN A 372 -1.07 10.85 -22.98
C GLN A 372 -1.63 9.71 -23.83
N LEU A 373 -2.51 9.97 -24.79
CA LEU A 373 -3.02 8.98 -25.73
C LEU A 373 -1.96 8.55 -26.77
N ILE A 374 -1.04 9.46 -27.15
CA ILE A 374 -0.05 9.18 -28.19
C ILE A 374 0.97 8.07 -27.79
N PRO A 375 1.59 8.09 -26.59
CA PRO A 375 2.41 6.99 -26.12
C PRO A 375 1.58 5.80 -25.62
N ARG A 376 0.24 5.80 -25.82
CA ARG A 376 -0.70 4.78 -25.38
C ARG A 376 -0.62 4.54 -23.87
N LEU A 377 -0.67 5.62 -23.05
CA LEU A 377 -0.86 5.48 -21.61
C LEU A 377 -2.31 5.09 -21.27
N PHE A 378 -3.25 5.43 -22.17
CA PHE A 378 -4.65 5.06 -22.17
C PHE A 378 -5.09 4.68 -23.58
N ASP A 379 -6.12 3.87 -23.70
CA ASP A 379 -6.83 3.61 -24.96
C ASP A 379 -8.11 4.47 -25.00
N PRO A 380 -8.45 5.11 -26.15
CA PRO A 380 -9.71 5.84 -26.30
C PRO A 380 -10.89 4.86 -26.33
N GLN A 381 -12.05 5.34 -25.83
CA GLN A 381 -13.30 4.56 -25.88
C GLN A 381 -13.89 4.51 -27.28
N GLU A 382 -13.74 5.60 -28.05
CA GLU A 382 -14.19 5.66 -29.45
C GLU A 382 -13.09 6.22 -30.32
N GLY A 383 -13.08 5.82 -31.58
CA GLY A 383 -12.10 6.23 -32.58
C GLY A 383 -10.78 5.46 -32.50
N SER A 384 -9.77 5.99 -33.17
CA SER A 384 -8.43 5.40 -33.23
C SER A 384 -7.33 6.48 -33.23
N VAL A 385 -6.19 6.14 -32.61
CA VAL A 385 -4.94 6.89 -32.73
C VAL A 385 -3.94 6.03 -33.50
N LYS A 386 -3.35 6.57 -34.55
CA LYS A 386 -2.43 5.83 -35.41
C LYS A 386 -1.07 6.54 -35.52
N ILE A 387 0.00 5.76 -35.60
CA ILE A 387 1.37 6.18 -35.86
C ILE A 387 1.88 5.38 -37.07
N GLY A 388 2.46 6.06 -38.08
CA GLY A 388 2.88 5.39 -39.30
C GLY A 388 1.74 4.67 -40.01
N GLY A 389 0.50 5.19 -39.91
CA GLY A 389 -0.72 4.60 -40.46
C GLY A 389 -1.26 3.37 -39.69
N ARG A 390 -0.62 2.93 -38.61
CA ARG A 390 -1.03 1.77 -37.80
C ARG A 390 -1.66 2.18 -36.48
N ASP A 391 -2.75 1.52 -36.10
CA ASP A 391 -3.43 1.74 -34.82
C ASP A 391 -2.51 1.38 -33.65
N LEU A 392 -2.46 2.24 -32.62
CA LEU A 392 -1.63 2.00 -31.43
C LEU A 392 -1.96 0.67 -30.73
N ARG A 393 -3.20 0.21 -30.84
CA ARG A 393 -3.66 -1.06 -30.23
C ARG A 393 -3.01 -2.29 -30.85
N GLU A 394 -2.47 -2.17 -32.08
CA GLU A 394 -1.80 -3.24 -32.82
C GLU A 394 -0.27 -3.25 -32.60
N LEU A 395 0.27 -2.25 -31.90
CA LEU A 395 1.70 -2.09 -31.72
C LEU A 395 2.20 -2.72 -30.42
N SER A 396 3.39 -3.33 -30.46
CA SER A 396 4.09 -3.81 -29.25
C SER A 396 4.48 -2.65 -28.35
N GLN A 397 4.62 -2.91 -27.06
CA GLN A 397 5.12 -1.93 -26.11
C GLN A 397 6.56 -1.46 -26.49
N GLY A 398 7.37 -2.37 -27.02
CA GLY A 398 8.73 -2.05 -27.47
C GLY A 398 8.73 -1.12 -28.69
N THR A 399 7.84 -1.36 -29.67
CA THR A 399 7.64 -0.46 -30.82
C THR A 399 7.28 0.96 -30.36
N LEU A 400 6.29 1.10 -29.47
CA LEU A 400 5.90 2.41 -28.97
C LEU A 400 7.04 3.11 -28.25
N ARG A 401 7.74 2.42 -27.35
CA ARG A 401 8.86 2.98 -26.59
C ARG A 401 10.05 3.38 -27.47
N LYS A 402 10.27 2.67 -28.60
CA LYS A 402 11.32 3.00 -29.56
C LYS A 402 10.99 4.27 -30.34
N ASN A 403 9.73 4.45 -30.74
CA ASN A 403 9.30 5.49 -31.66
C ASN A 403 8.76 6.75 -30.99
N VAL A 404 8.22 6.65 -29.76
CA VAL A 404 7.54 7.76 -29.07
C VAL A 404 8.21 8.05 -27.75
N SER A 405 8.55 9.33 -27.52
CA SER A 405 9.00 9.84 -26.22
C SER A 405 8.09 10.95 -25.74
N ILE A 406 7.80 10.96 -24.44
CA ILE A 406 7.03 12.01 -23.78
C ILE A 406 7.84 12.63 -22.63
N VAL A 407 7.90 13.95 -22.62
CA VAL A 407 8.44 14.75 -21.52
C VAL A 407 7.27 15.39 -20.80
N LEU A 408 6.99 14.92 -19.60
CA LEU A 408 5.84 15.35 -18.80
C LEU A 408 6.07 16.74 -18.17
N GLN A 409 4.99 17.44 -17.90
CA GLN A 409 4.98 18.76 -17.26
C GLN A 409 5.78 18.76 -15.95
N ARG A 410 5.61 17.75 -15.11
CA ARG A 410 6.36 17.60 -13.86
C ARG A 410 7.61 16.77 -14.09
N ALA A 411 8.77 17.41 -14.07
CA ALA A 411 10.05 16.75 -14.16
C ALA A 411 10.37 15.93 -12.89
N ILE A 412 10.35 14.61 -13.02
CA ILE A 412 10.71 13.68 -11.94
C ILE A 412 12.04 13.03 -12.27
N LEU A 413 13.03 13.18 -11.38
CA LEU A 413 14.29 12.47 -11.43
C LEU A 413 14.32 11.35 -10.41
N PHE A 414 14.95 10.24 -10.79
CA PHE A 414 15.16 9.09 -9.91
C PHE A 414 16.49 9.19 -9.19
N SER A 415 16.55 8.69 -7.98
CA SER A 415 17.80 8.58 -7.22
C SER A 415 18.79 7.67 -7.95
N GLY A 416 20.06 8.04 -7.96
CA GLY A 416 21.13 7.36 -8.69
C GLY A 416 22.08 8.39 -9.29
N THR A 417 22.50 8.22 -10.54
CA THR A 417 23.35 9.15 -11.25
C THR A 417 22.59 9.91 -12.35
N ILE A 418 23.21 10.95 -12.92
CA ILE A 418 22.69 11.62 -14.11
C ILE A 418 22.59 10.61 -15.27
N ALA A 419 23.63 9.77 -15.46
CA ALA A 419 23.63 8.72 -16.48
C ALA A 419 22.49 7.74 -16.28
N ASP A 420 22.17 7.30 -15.05
CA ASP A 420 21.06 6.41 -14.77
C ASP A 420 19.71 7.03 -15.14
N ASN A 421 19.55 8.33 -14.91
CA ASN A 421 18.37 9.07 -15.31
C ASN A 421 18.20 9.17 -16.82
N LEU A 422 19.27 9.39 -17.57
CA LEU A 422 19.23 9.41 -19.05
C LEU A 422 18.98 8.00 -19.61
N ARG A 423 19.52 6.96 -18.99
CA ARG A 423 19.30 5.56 -19.36
C ARG A 423 17.85 5.10 -19.17
N GLN A 424 17.02 5.82 -18.42
CA GLN A 424 15.58 5.56 -18.41
C GLN A 424 14.94 5.79 -19.80
N GLY A 425 15.47 6.71 -20.62
CA GLY A 425 15.02 6.93 -21.99
C GLY A 425 15.57 5.88 -22.97
N LYS A 426 16.82 5.44 -22.77
CA LYS A 426 17.48 4.39 -23.57
C LYS A 426 18.44 3.60 -22.68
N LEU A 427 18.09 2.34 -22.38
CA LEU A 427 18.78 1.51 -21.39
C LEU A 427 20.30 1.41 -21.63
N ASN A 428 20.70 1.24 -22.89
CA ASN A 428 22.10 1.10 -23.31
C ASN A 428 22.65 2.40 -23.92
N ALA A 429 22.20 3.57 -23.46
CA ALA A 429 22.70 4.84 -23.95
C ALA A 429 24.22 4.95 -23.71
N SER A 430 24.95 5.18 -24.80
CA SER A 430 26.41 5.44 -24.78
C SER A 430 26.69 6.87 -24.27
N LEU A 431 27.92 7.11 -23.81
CA LEU A 431 28.32 8.45 -23.37
C LEU A 431 28.14 9.53 -24.48
N PRO A 432 28.51 9.29 -25.75
CA PRO A 432 28.24 10.26 -26.81
C PRO A 432 26.77 10.58 -27.04
N GLU A 433 25.86 9.58 -26.88
CA GLU A 433 24.42 9.80 -27.00
C GLU A 433 23.90 10.63 -25.82
N MET A 434 24.37 10.35 -24.60
CA MET A 434 24.02 11.15 -23.42
C MET A 434 24.54 12.59 -23.54
N GLU A 435 25.76 12.79 -24.03
CA GLU A 435 26.32 14.12 -24.28
C GLU A 435 25.52 14.89 -25.34
N ARG A 436 25.12 14.21 -26.42
CA ARG A 436 24.25 14.81 -27.45
C ARG A 436 22.90 15.22 -26.84
N ALA A 437 22.26 14.33 -26.09
CA ALA A 437 20.99 14.62 -25.44
C ALA A 437 21.10 15.79 -24.44
N ALA A 438 22.17 15.83 -23.67
CA ALA A 438 22.45 16.93 -22.74
C ALA A 438 22.69 18.27 -23.47
N ARG A 439 23.34 18.26 -24.64
CA ARG A 439 23.50 19.48 -25.48
C ARG A 439 22.18 19.99 -26.01
N ILE A 440 21.33 19.08 -26.55
CA ILE A 440 19.99 19.44 -27.05
C ILE A 440 19.17 20.09 -25.94
N ALA A 441 19.17 19.49 -24.77
CA ALA A 441 18.39 19.98 -23.61
C ALA A 441 19.07 21.15 -22.88
N GLN A 442 20.19 21.68 -23.36
CA GLN A 442 21.00 22.72 -22.69
C GLN A 442 21.47 22.31 -21.28
N ALA A 443 21.54 21.00 -21.01
CA ALA A 443 21.93 20.45 -19.70
C ALA A 443 23.46 20.36 -19.55
N SER A 444 24.22 20.32 -20.66
CA SER A 444 25.69 20.22 -20.64
C SER A 444 26.36 21.34 -19.84
N GLU A 445 25.76 22.54 -19.80
CA GLU A 445 26.29 23.68 -19.06
C GLU A 445 26.48 23.39 -17.57
N PHE A 446 25.50 22.79 -16.91
CA PHE A 446 25.60 22.50 -15.47
C PHE A 446 26.23 21.12 -15.21
N ILE A 447 26.02 20.12 -16.09
CA ILE A 447 26.62 18.79 -15.94
C ILE A 447 28.15 18.88 -15.98
N SER A 448 28.73 19.69 -16.91
CA SER A 448 30.17 19.87 -17.01
C SER A 448 30.83 20.60 -15.83
N ARG A 449 30.02 21.28 -15.00
CA ARG A 449 30.53 21.96 -13.78
C ARG A 449 30.50 21.03 -12.54
N MET A 450 29.90 19.85 -12.67
CA MET A 450 29.87 18.85 -11.59
C MET A 450 31.16 18.03 -11.61
N GLU A 451 31.68 17.69 -10.43
CA GLU A 451 32.96 16.97 -10.30
C GLU A 451 32.98 15.64 -11.05
N GLU A 452 31.85 14.88 -10.95
CA GLU A 452 31.73 13.55 -11.55
C GLU A 452 30.92 13.57 -12.87
N SER A 453 30.58 14.77 -13.40
CA SER A 453 29.84 14.90 -14.67
C SER A 453 28.57 14.02 -14.71
N PHE A 454 28.49 13.08 -15.67
CA PHE A 454 27.33 12.18 -15.80
C PHE A 454 27.19 11.15 -14.66
N ASP A 455 28.24 10.87 -13.90
CA ASP A 455 28.21 10.00 -12.74
C ASP A 455 27.82 10.74 -11.45
N SER A 456 27.61 12.05 -11.51
CA SER A 456 27.17 12.87 -10.37
C SER A 456 25.84 12.38 -9.81
N ALA A 457 25.75 12.36 -8.48
CA ALA A 457 24.60 11.84 -7.75
C ALA A 457 23.35 12.70 -7.93
N VAL A 458 22.23 12.03 -8.13
CA VAL A 458 20.88 12.57 -8.11
C VAL A 458 20.17 12.06 -6.84
N GLU A 459 19.83 12.97 -5.92
CA GLU A 459 19.11 12.64 -4.71
C GLU A 459 17.62 12.32 -4.99
N GLU A 460 16.90 11.90 -3.95
CA GLU A 460 15.46 11.58 -4.06
C GLU A 460 14.69 12.73 -4.71
N ARG A 461 13.99 12.42 -5.80
CA ARG A 461 13.24 13.37 -6.64
C ARG A 461 14.09 14.55 -7.15
N GLY A 462 15.40 14.36 -7.24
CA GLY A 462 16.33 15.39 -7.67
C GLY A 462 16.36 16.60 -6.74
N SER A 463 16.24 16.41 -5.40
CA SER A 463 16.20 17.51 -4.43
C SER A 463 17.40 18.43 -4.49
N ASN A 464 18.54 17.94 -4.97
CA ASN A 464 19.78 18.69 -5.20
C ASN A 464 19.83 19.45 -6.55
N PHE A 465 18.75 19.42 -7.37
CA PHE A 465 18.66 20.14 -8.64
C PHE A 465 17.60 21.25 -8.59
N SER A 466 17.85 22.38 -9.26
CA SER A 466 16.84 23.42 -9.46
C SER A 466 15.71 22.94 -10.39
N GLY A 467 14.56 23.62 -10.37
CA GLY A 467 13.44 23.30 -11.26
C GLY A 467 13.80 23.26 -12.73
N GLY A 468 14.53 24.27 -13.22
CA GLY A 468 15.00 24.34 -14.60
C GLY A 468 16.03 23.25 -14.96
N GLN A 469 16.90 22.85 -14.01
CA GLN A 469 17.83 21.73 -14.22
C GLN A 469 17.09 20.40 -14.34
N LYS A 470 16.09 20.15 -13.46
CA LYS A 470 15.23 18.95 -13.56
C LYS A 470 14.52 18.87 -14.91
N GLN A 471 14.00 20.00 -15.37
CA GLN A 471 13.30 20.11 -16.65
C GLN A 471 14.25 19.78 -17.81
N ARG A 472 15.43 20.39 -17.85
CA ARG A 472 16.45 20.11 -18.87
C ARG A 472 16.91 18.64 -18.83
N MET A 473 17.07 18.06 -17.66
CA MET A 473 17.34 16.61 -17.51
C MET A 473 16.19 15.74 -18.05
N SER A 474 14.94 16.14 -17.81
CA SER A 474 13.78 15.42 -18.32
C SER A 474 13.68 15.50 -19.86
N ILE A 475 14.00 16.65 -20.45
CA ILE A 475 14.11 16.83 -21.91
C ILE A 475 15.26 15.96 -22.46
N ALA A 476 16.45 15.99 -21.85
CA ALA A 476 17.58 15.16 -22.25
C ALA A 476 17.20 13.66 -22.25
N ARG A 477 16.49 13.19 -21.22
CA ARG A 477 15.96 11.82 -21.14
C ARG A 477 14.97 11.51 -22.27
N GLY A 478 14.13 12.48 -22.67
CA GLY A 478 13.18 12.32 -23.77
C GLY A 478 13.83 12.19 -25.14
N VAL A 479 14.97 12.89 -25.36
CA VAL A 479 15.64 12.91 -26.67
C VAL A 479 16.78 11.91 -26.83
N VAL A 480 17.24 11.26 -25.76
CA VAL A 480 18.39 10.35 -25.79
C VAL A 480 18.18 9.15 -26.72
N ASN A 481 16.95 8.69 -26.86
CA ASN A 481 16.57 7.57 -27.73
C ASN A 481 16.38 7.95 -29.20
N ASN A 482 16.47 9.23 -29.56
CA ASN A 482 16.18 9.75 -30.88
C ASN A 482 14.81 9.29 -31.43
N PRO A 483 13.71 9.64 -30.76
CA PRO A 483 12.38 9.14 -31.11
C PRO A 483 11.88 9.73 -32.44
N ASN A 484 10.97 9.03 -33.12
CA ASN A 484 10.31 9.53 -34.33
C ASN A 484 9.20 10.55 -34.00
N ILE A 485 8.61 10.44 -32.76
CA ILE A 485 7.65 11.39 -32.22
C ILE A 485 8.12 11.82 -30.83
N LEU A 486 8.33 13.12 -30.63
CA LEU A 486 8.67 13.72 -29.35
C LEU A 486 7.51 14.58 -28.85
N ILE A 487 7.03 14.32 -27.65
CA ILE A 487 5.95 15.06 -27.00
C ILE A 487 6.53 15.85 -25.82
N LEU A 488 6.30 17.16 -25.82
CA LEU A 488 6.71 18.09 -24.77
C LEU A 488 5.47 18.67 -24.10
N ASP A 489 5.05 18.08 -22.97
CA ASP A 489 3.86 18.53 -22.23
C ASP A 489 4.27 19.62 -21.23
N ASP A 490 4.10 20.88 -21.61
CA ASP A 490 4.42 22.10 -20.82
C ASP A 490 5.83 22.05 -20.19
N SER A 491 6.74 21.34 -20.88
CA SER A 491 8.03 20.94 -20.34
C SER A 491 9.09 22.04 -20.39
N THR A 492 8.78 23.22 -20.97
CA THR A 492 9.66 24.38 -21.00
C THR A 492 9.24 25.49 -20.02
N SER A 493 8.09 25.36 -19.38
CA SER A 493 7.50 26.40 -18.51
C SER A 493 8.36 26.82 -17.31
N ALA A 494 9.23 25.92 -16.82
CA ALA A 494 10.17 26.20 -15.73
C ALA A 494 11.54 26.74 -16.21
N LEU A 495 11.73 26.89 -17.50
CA LEU A 495 12.93 27.47 -18.09
C LEU A 495 12.80 29.00 -18.20
N ASP A 496 13.92 29.71 -18.12
CA ASP A 496 13.98 31.10 -18.51
C ASP A 496 13.87 31.24 -20.04
N ALA A 497 13.43 32.40 -20.52
CA ALA A 497 13.14 32.64 -21.93
C ALA A 497 14.37 32.37 -22.85
N LYS A 498 15.61 32.62 -22.36
CA LYS A 498 16.84 32.35 -23.11
C LYS A 498 17.06 30.84 -23.23
N SER A 499 16.95 30.09 -22.14
CA SER A 499 17.12 28.64 -22.14
C SER A 499 16.03 27.93 -22.96
N GLU A 500 14.76 28.38 -22.88
CA GLU A 500 13.67 27.88 -23.70
C GLU A 500 13.97 28.04 -25.20
N LYS A 501 14.37 29.23 -25.62
CA LYS A 501 14.74 29.51 -27.02
C LYS A 501 15.87 28.62 -27.51
N LEU A 502 16.92 28.47 -26.70
CA LEU A 502 18.09 27.64 -27.08
C LEU A 502 17.71 26.15 -27.18
N VAL A 503 16.84 25.66 -26.31
CA VAL A 503 16.31 24.29 -26.39
C VAL A 503 15.49 24.10 -27.67
N GLN A 504 14.59 25.02 -28.00
CA GLN A 504 13.79 24.96 -29.22
C GLN A 504 14.68 25.00 -30.49
N GLU A 505 15.66 25.90 -30.55
CA GLU A 505 16.61 25.96 -31.66
C GLU A 505 17.44 24.67 -31.81
N ALA A 506 17.86 24.06 -30.67
CA ALA A 506 18.59 22.82 -30.67
C ALA A 506 17.72 21.63 -31.12
N LEU A 507 16.46 21.57 -30.66
CA LEU A 507 15.50 20.53 -31.09
C LEU A 507 15.30 20.60 -32.60
N ASN A 508 15.02 21.80 -33.17
CA ASN A 508 14.80 21.98 -34.59
C ASN A 508 16.03 21.61 -35.44
N LYS A 509 17.24 21.87 -34.93
CA LYS A 509 18.49 21.60 -35.65
C LYS A 509 18.93 20.15 -35.56
N GLU A 510 18.85 19.55 -34.39
CA GLU A 510 19.47 18.25 -34.07
C GLU A 510 18.50 17.07 -34.22
N LEU A 511 17.18 17.33 -34.28
CA LEU A 511 16.12 16.33 -34.42
C LEU A 511 15.36 16.50 -35.76
N GLN A 512 16.08 16.78 -36.84
CA GLN A 512 15.48 16.84 -38.17
C GLN A 512 14.82 15.52 -38.53
N GLY A 513 13.54 15.56 -38.92
CA GLY A 513 12.71 14.37 -39.19
C GLY A 513 11.94 13.81 -38.01
N THR A 514 12.16 14.28 -36.77
CA THR A 514 11.33 13.96 -35.62
C THR A 514 10.07 14.83 -35.61
N THR A 515 8.90 14.23 -35.56
CA THR A 515 7.65 14.93 -35.32
C THR A 515 7.60 15.42 -33.88
N THR A 516 7.46 16.73 -33.69
CA THR A 516 7.50 17.32 -32.34
C THR A 516 6.12 17.90 -31.98
N ILE A 517 5.55 17.45 -30.87
CA ILE A 517 4.26 17.92 -30.35
C ILE A 517 4.54 18.73 -29.09
N ILE A 518 4.25 20.02 -29.12
CA ILE A 518 4.49 20.96 -28.02
C ILE A 518 3.14 21.38 -27.44
N ILE A 519 2.86 20.90 -26.21
CA ILE A 519 1.75 21.43 -25.45
C ILE A 519 2.26 22.62 -24.66
N ALA A 520 1.69 23.78 -24.90
CA ALA A 520 2.10 25.00 -24.25
C ALA A 520 0.91 25.78 -23.67
N GLN A 521 1.17 26.43 -22.54
CA GLN A 521 0.27 27.44 -22.00
C GLN A 521 0.53 28.82 -22.65
N LYS A 522 1.76 29.07 -23.10
CA LYS A 522 2.17 30.30 -23.76
C LYS A 522 2.15 30.11 -25.28
N ILE A 523 1.51 31.02 -25.98
CA ILE A 523 1.51 31.02 -27.46
C ILE A 523 2.92 31.26 -28.02
N SER A 524 3.76 32.05 -27.33
CA SER A 524 5.15 32.29 -27.73
C SER A 524 5.97 31.01 -27.94
N SER A 525 5.67 29.94 -27.22
CA SER A 525 6.35 28.64 -27.35
C SER A 525 5.95 27.85 -28.61
N VAL A 526 4.83 28.18 -29.26
CA VAL A 526 4.27 27.46 -30.42
C VAL A 526 4.03 28.33 -31.65
N VAL A 527 4.37 29.61 -31.59
CA VAL A 527 4.12 30.58 -32.69
C VAL A 527 4.82 30.18 -34.01
N HIS A 528 5.93 29.40 -33.92
CA HIS A 528 6.67 28.91 -35.05
C HIS A 528 6.33 27.47 -35.46
N ALA A 529 5.28 26.87 -34.84
CA ALA A 529 4.84 25.54 -35.23
C ALA A 529 4.24 25.53 -36.64
N ASP A 530 4.45 24.42 -37.37
CA ASP A 530 3.90 24.22 -38.71
C ASP A 530 2.37 24.19 -38.69
N LYS A 531 1.82 23.65 -37.60
CA LYS A 531 0.38 23.59 -37.35
C LYS A 531 0.10 23.76 -35.86
N ILE A 532 -0.90 24.52 -35.50
CA ILE A 532 -1.38 24.72 -34.13
C ILE A 532 -2.79 24.15 -34.04
N LEU A 533 -3.01 23.34 -33.00
CA LEU A 533 -4.31 22.77 -32.63
C LEU A 533 -4.86 23.57 -31.46
N VAL A 534 -6.07 24.10 -31.59
CA VAL A 534 -6.76 24.87 -30.54
C VAL A 534 -7.83 24.00 -29.92
N LEU A 535 -7.62 23.64 -28.65
CA LEU A 535 -8.54 22.83 -27.86
C LEU A 535 -9.37 23.72 -26.93
N ASP A 536 -10.69 23.49 -26.91
CA ASP A 536 -11.59 24.07 -25.92
C ASP A 536 -12.66 23.06 -25.49
N GLN A 537 -12.86 22.92 -24.19
CA GLN A 537 -13.83 22.00 -23.56
C GLN A 537 -13.79 20.57 -24.15
N GLY A 538 -12.60 20.06 -24.42
CA GLY A 538 -12.39 18.72 -24.97
C GLY A 538 -12.64 18.59 -26.47
N ARG A 539 -12.86 19.69 -27.21
CA ARG A 539 -13.06 19.69 -28.65
C ARG A 539 -11.94 20.43 -29.38
N LEU A 540 -11.64 20.00 -30.61
CA LEU A 540 -10.75 20.70 -31.51
C LEU A 540 -11.57 21.80 -32.21
N ILE A 541 -11.34 23.07 -31.83
CA ILE A 541 -12.11 24.22 -32.33
C ILE A 541 -11.39 25.01 -33.42
N GLY A 542 -10.13 24.67 -33.72
CA GLY A 542 -9.34 25.28 -34.78
C GLY A 542 -8.03 24.54 -35.01
N GLN A 543 -7.58 24.53 -36.24
CA GLN A 543 -6.26 24.06 -36.64
C GLN A 543 -5.72 24.90 -37.80
N GLY A 544 -4.42 25.17 -37.80
CA GLY A 544 -3.74 25.98 -38.84
C GLY A 544 -2.45 26.60 -38.33
N THR A 545 -1.84 27.46 -39.12
CA THR A 545 -0.67 28.27 -38.73
C THR A 545 -1.06 29.40 -37.77
N HIS A 546 -0.09 29.97 -37.06
CA HIS A 546 -0.31 31.13 -36.20
C HIS A 546 -1.07 32.27 -36.92
N ALA A 547 -0.63 32.62 -38.13
CA ALA A 547 -1.24 33.72 -38.91
C ALA A 547 -2.71 33.45 -39.29
N GLU A 548 -3.01 32.22 -39.71
CA GLU A 548 -4.37 31.79 -40.04
C GLU A 548 -5.29 31.81 -38.81
N LEU A 549 -4.81 31.28 -37.67
CA LEU A 549 -5.61 31.21 -36.45
C LEU A 549 -5.88 32.58 -35.84
N VAL A 550 -4.94 33.51 -35.88
CA VAL A 550 -5.17 34.91 -35.47
C VAL A 550 -6.25 35.56 -36.33
N ALA A 551 -6.30 35.24 -37.63
CA ALA A 551 -7.29 35.78 -38.54
C ALA A 551 -8.68 35.13 -38.42
N THR A 552 -8.76 33.82 -38.14
CA THR A 552 -9.99 33.02 -38.29
C THR A 552 -10.58 32.49 -37.00
N ASN A 553 -9.81 32.42 -35.91
CA ASN A 553 -10.26 31.80 -34.65
C ASN A 553 -10.27 32.82 -33.50
N ASP A 554 -11.45 33.19 -33.05
CA ASP A 554 -11.63 34.23 -32.02
C ASP A 554 -11.05 33.81 -30.67
N VAL A 555 -11.17 32.54 -30.28
CA VAL A 555 -10.61 31.99 -29.01
C VAL A 555 -9.08 32.07 -29.03
N TYR A 556 -8.46 31.67 -30.15
CA TYR A 556 -7.01 31.76 -30.28
C TYR A 556 -6.51 33.20 -30.23
N ARG A 557 -7.22 34.12 -30.92
CA ARG A 557 -6.92 35.54 -30.92
C ARG A 557 -7.01 36.14 -29.52
N GLU A 558 -8.07 35.83 -28.78
CA GLU A 558 -8.25 36.28 -27.40
C GLU A 558 -7.11 35.83 -26.49
N ILE A 559 -6.72 34.56 -26.58
CA ILE A 559 -5.57 34.00 -25.80
C ILE A 559 -4.29 34.76 -26.19
N TYR A 560 -4.06 34.98 -27.47
CA TYR A 560 -2.86 35.67 -27.97
C TYR A 560 -2.78 37.13 -27.50
N GLU A 561 -3.85 37.90 -27.65
CA GLU A 561 -3.92 39.31 -27.24
C GLU A 561 -3.78 39.45 -25.72
N THR A 562 -4.41 38.56 -24.95
CA THR A 562 -4.29 38.54 -23.49
C THR A 562 -2.84 38.28 -23.02
N GLN A 563 -2.12 37.45 -23.73
CA GLN A 563 -0.71 37.14 -23.40
C GLN A 563 0.22 38.26 -23.84
N LYS A 564 0.00 38.86 -25.02
CA LYS A 564 0.79 39.97 -25.55
C LYS A 564 0.68 41.23 -24.69
N GLY A 565 -0.53 41.55 -24.21
CA GLY A 565 -0.74 42.72 -23.35
C GLY A 565 -0.19 42.57 -21.90
N LYS A 566 0.43 41.42 -21.54
CA LYS A 566 1.13 41.19 -20.27
C LYS A 566 2.65 41.24 -20.42
N GLU A 567 3.15 41.27 -21.65
CA GLU A 567 4.59 41.36 -21.96
C GLU A 567 5.06 42.80 -22.22
N ASP A 568 4.12 43.76 -22.49
CA ASP A 568 4.37 45.19 -22.52
C ASP A 568 4.15 45.79 -21.10
#